data_f92dcc4218fbb769c48ff5c635aab5fb
#
_entry.id   f92dcc4218fbb769c48ff5c635aab5fb
#
_cell.length_a   1.000
_cell.length_b   1.000
_cell.length_c   1.000
_cell.angle_alpha   90.00
_cell.angle_beta   90.00
_cell.angle_gamma   90.00
#
_symmetry.space_group_name_H-M   'P 1'
#
loop_
_entity.id
_entity.type
_entity.pdbx_description
1 polymer ?
#
loop_
_entity_poly.entity_id
_entity_poly.type
_entity_poly.pdbx_seq_one_letter_code
_entity_poly.pdbx_strand_id
1 'polypeptide(L)'
;MPLATVKFAPGFDKQSTAYGAEGKWIDGENVRFRYGQPEKIGGWVKLISNKLIGAVRAQFAWTSLDGTRFLGIGTDKKLYIYTEGAIHDITPIRATESSLTNPFVTTDGSAVVTVTDSGHGAKAGDFVTFTAASTVGGLDMNAEFEVTELVSASVYKVTHSSNASSGATGGGSSTAAYQISIGQEVNTYGYGWGIDPFNGLRDTGRVTDQLNEALDATETGVDVDD
;
A
#
# COMPACT_ATOMS: atom_id res chain seq x y z
N MET A 1 -27.07 14.99 -55.09
CA MET A 1 -27.56 14.13 -53.97
C MET A 1 -28.00 15.07 -52.87
N PRO A 2 -29.21 14.97 -52.32
CA PRO A 2 -29.58 15.74 -51.15
C PRO A 2 -28.78 15.25 -49.93
N LEU A 3 -28.18 16.19 -49.21
CA LEU A 3 -27.53 15.90 -47.92
C LEU A 3 -28.61 15.67 -46.86
N ALA A 4 -28.63 14.49 -46.25
CA ALA A 4 -29.50 14.19 -45.13
C ALA A 4 -28.72 14.45 -43.83
N THR A 5 -29.28 15.27 -42.92
CA THR A 5 -28.72 15.51 -41.62
C THR A 5 -29.18 14.40 -40.67
N VAL A 6 -28.25 13.57 -40.19
CA VAL A 6 -28.53 12.58 -39.18
C VAL A 6 -28.19 13.17 -37.82
N LYS A 7 -29.14 13.20 -36.89
CA LYS A 7 -28.94 13.66 -35.52
C LYS A 7 -28.93 12.44 -34.60
N PHE A 8 -27.85 12.32 -33.78
CA PHE A 8 -27.75 11.29 -32.75
C PHE A 8 -28.05 11.90 -31.37
N ALA A 9 -28.80 11.18 -30.55
CA ALA A 9 -28.99 11.55 -29.16
C ALA A 9 -27.71 11.40 -28.37
N PRO A 10 -27.39 12.33 -27.44
CA PRO A 10 -26.22 12.19 -26.57
C PRO A 10 -26.39 11.03 -25.59
N GLY A 11 -25.27 10.41 -25.21
CA GLY A 11 -25.22 9.27 -24.27
C GLY A 11 -25.11 7.94 -24.99
N PHE A 12 -24.81 6.88 -24.19
CA PHE A 12 -24.75 5.50 -24.66
C PHE A 12 -26.01 4.74 -24.23
N ASP A 13 -26.69 4.12 -25.15
CA ASP A 13 -27.80 3.22 -24.85
C ASP A 13 -27.31 1.78 -24.88
N LYS A 14 -26.98 1.28 -23.67
CA LYS A 14 -26.51 -0.11 -23.47
C LYS A 14 -27.64 -1.09 -23.10
N GLN A 15 -28.87 -0.58 -22.94
CA GLN A 15 -30.02 -1.41 -22.54
C GLN A 15 -30.81 -1.92 -23.75
N SER A 16 -30.80 -1.16 -24.87
CA SER A 16 -31.47 -1.55 -26.07
C SER A 16 -30.62 -2.46 -26.96
N THR A 17 -31.27 -3.24 -27.80
CA THR A 17 -30.57 -3.94 -28.89
C THR A 17 -30.00 -2.93 -29.88
N ALA A 18 -29.02 -3.30 -30.71
CA ALA A 18 -28.43 -2.45 -31.72
C ALA A 18 -29.49 -1.87 -32.68
N TYR A 19 -30.57 -2.61 -32.95
CA TYR A 19 -31.73 -2.18 -33.74
C TYR A 19 -32.60 -1.19 -32.96
N GLY A 20 -32.82 -1.41 -31.69
CA GLY A 20 -33.63 -0.51 -30.86
C GLY A 20 -32.95 0.80 -30.49
N ALA A 21 -31.64 0.88 -30.67
CA ALA A 21 -30.82 2.05 -30.41
C ALA A 21 -30.61 2.95 -31.65
N GLU A 22 -31.49 2.85 -32.65
CA GLU A 22 -31.40 3.69 -33.85
C GLU A 22 -31.38 5.17 -33.48
N GLY A 23 -30.42 5.93 -34.04
CA GLY A 23 -30.19 7.34 -33.70
C GLY A 23 -29.51 7.58 -32.35
N LYS A 24 -28.96 6.56 -31.70
CA LYS A 24 -28.22 6.65 -30.46
C LYS A 24 -26.84 6.00 -30.60
N TRP A 25 -25.96 6.32 -29.64
CA TRP A 25 -24.66 5.68 -29.52
C TRP A 25 -24.80 4.42 -28.67
N ILE A 26 -24.31 3.29 -29.14
CA ILE A 26 -24.42 2.01 -28.42
C ILE A 26 -23.18 1.70 -27.57
N ASP A 27 -21.99 2.21 -27.95
CA ASP A 27 -20.76 2.06 -27.24
C ASP A 27 -19.75 3.15 -27.58
N GLY A 28 -18.74 3.33 -26.70
CA GLY A 28 -17.63 4.26 -26.90
C GLY A 28 -16.70 4.28 -25.72
N GLU A 29 -15.42 4.53 -26.00
CA GLU A 29 -14.36 4.65 -25.01
C GLU A 29 -13.70 6.02 -25.08
N ASN A 30 -13.31 6.55 -23.91
CA ASN A 30 -12.63 7.85 -23.81
C ASN A 30 -13.40 9.01 -24.44
N VAL A 31 -14.73 8.97 -24.34
CA VAL A 31 -15.64 9.96 -24.92
C VAL A 31 -16.51 10.56 -23.82
N ARG A 32 -16.71 11.87 -23.87
CA ARG A 32 -17.75 12.59 -23.12
C ARG A 32 -18.71 13.27 -24.09
N PHE A 33 -19.94 13.51 -23.66
CA PHE A 33 -20.91 14.29 -24.43
C PHE A 33 -20.92 15.72 -23.89
N ARG A 34 -20.66 16.67 -24.80
CA ARG A 34 -20.73 18.10 -24.50
C ARG A 34 -21.59 18.78 -25.52
N TYR A 35 -22.56 19.57 -25.08
CA TYR A 35 -23.55 20.22 -25.98
C TYR A 35 -24.23 19.25 -26.95
N GLY A 36 -24.46 18.02 -26.50
CA GLY A 36 -25.11 17.00 -27.35
C GLY A 36 -24.19 16.31 -28.36
N GLN A 37 -22.92 16.67 -28.43
CA GLN A 37 -21.94 16.08 -29.35
C GLN A 37 -20.91 15.23 -28.57
N PRO A 38 -20.48 14.09 -29.16
CA PRO A 38 -19.38 13.31 -28.58
C PRO A 38 -18.04 14.06 -28.76
N GLU A 39 -17.29 14.17 -27.68
CA GLU A 39 -15.98 14.80 -27.66
C GLU A 39 -14.98 13.83 -26.98
N LYS A 40 -13.81 13.67 -27.56
CA LYS A 40 -12.74 12.88 -26.90
C LYS A 40 -12.38 13.49 -25.56
N ILE A 41 -12.33 12.63 -24.54
CA ILE A 41 -11.69 12.99 -23.29
C ILE A 41 -10.18 13.02 -23.57
N GLY A 42 -9.50 14.09 -23.17
CA GLY A 42 -8.04 14.19 -23.27
C GLY A 42 -7.34 13.07 -22.51
N GLY A 43 -6.08 12.84 -22.80
CA GLY A 43 -5.28 11.84 -22.11
C GLY A 43 -5.12 12.14 -20.61
N TRP A 44 -4.77 11.13 -19.86
CA TRP A 44 -4.46 11.25 -18.42
C TRP A 44 -3.06 11.82 -18.23
N VAL A 45 -2.95 12.82 -17.39
CA VAL A 45 -1.69 13.37 -16.95
C VAL A 45 -1.48 12.97 -15.50
N LYS A 46 -0.28 12.52 -15.16
CA LYS A 46 0.05 12.24 -13.76
C LYS A 46 0.01 13.54 -12.96
N LEU A 47 -0.81 13.58 -11.93
CA LEU A 47 -0.86 14.70 -10.98
C LEU A 47 0.42 14.75 -10.15
N ILE A 48 1.01 13.58 -9.86
CA ILE A 48 2.13 13.39 -8.97
C ILE A 48 3.17 12.53 -9.68
N SER A 49 4.42 12.96 -9.68
CA SER A 49 5.53 12.20 -10.27
C SER A 49 6.00 11.06 -9.36
N ASN A 50 5.94 11.26 -8.06
CA ASN A 50 6.42 10.28 -7.07
C ASN A 50 5.39 9.16 -6.86
N LYS A 51 5.90 7.95 -6.66
CA LYS A 51 5.07 6.79 -6.31
C LYS A 51 4.71 6.86 -4.82
N LEU A 52 3.43 6.70 -4.50
CA LEU A 52 2.98 6.54 -3.12
C LEU A 52 3.31 5.13 -2.62
N ILE A 53 3.58 5.02 -1.33
CA ILE A 53 3.78 3.74 -0.66
C ILE A 53 2.40 3.18 -0.29
N GLY A 54 2.16 1.94 -0.68
CA GLY A 54 0.89 1.26 -0.48
C GLY A 54 -0.13 1.50 -1.60
N ALA A 55 -1.25 0.80 -1.51
CA ALA A 55 -2.39 0.94 -2.42
C ALA A 55 -3.36 1.99 -1.91
N VAL A 56 -3.72 2.96 -2.73
CA VAL A 56 -4.70 4.00 -2.36
C VAL A 56 -6.06 3.36 -2.10
N ARG A 57 -6.60 3.57 -0.91
CA ARG A 57 -7.90 3.04 -0.45
C ARG A 57 -8.97 4.11 -0.34
N ALA A 58 -8.58 5.33 0.03
CA ALA A 58 -9.51 6.44 0.19
C ALA A 58 -8.87 7.75 -0.26
N GLN A 59 -9.70 8.65 -0.76
CA GLN A 59 -9.32 10.01 -1.12
C GLN A 59 -10.41 10.97 -0.65
N PHE A 60 -9.99 12.13 -0.15
CA PHE A 60 -10.89 13.20 0.24
C PHE A 60 -10.32 14.56 -0.14
N ALA A 61 -11.07 15.34 -0.88
CA ALA A 61 -10.66 16.67 -1.32
C ALA A 61 -11.43 17.74 -0.52
N TRP A 62 -10.72 18.77 -0.07
CA TRP A 62 -11.33 19.93 0.59
C TRP A 62 -10.59 21.21 0.22
N THR A 63 -11.20 22.32 0.56
CA THR A 63 -10.62 23.66 0.39
C THR A 63 -10.65 24.36 1.74
N SER A 64 -9.54 24.94 2.15
CA SER A 64 -9.46 25.73 3.37
C SER A 64 -10.12 27.11 3.19
N LEU A 65 -10.28 27.84 4.28
CA LEU A 65 -10.93 29.16 4.26
C LEU A 65 -10.15 30.20 3.45
N ASP A 66 -8.86 30.03 3.28
CA ASP A 66 -7.99 30.88 2.46
C ASP A 66 -8.02 30.50 0.95
N GLY A 67 -8.78 29.48 0.57
CA GLY A 67 -8.90 29.00 -0.80
C GLY A 67 -7.87 27.96 -1.21
N THR A 68 -6.94 27.56 -0.34
CA THR A 68 -5.97 26.50 -0.62
C THR A 68 -6.67 25.15 -0.75
N ARG A 69 -6.33 24.39 -1.79
CA ARG A 69 -6.93 23.09 -2.09
C ARG A 69 -6.05 21.96 -1.58
N PHE A 70 -6.68 21.02 -0.91
CA PHE A 70 -6.05 19.85 -0.35
C PHE A 70 -6.70 18.57 -0.88
N LEU A 71 -5.88 17.54 -1.07
CA LEU A 71 -6.34 16.19 -1.32
C LEU A 71 -5.68 15.26 -0.30
N GLY A 72 -6.48 14.75 0.63
CA GLY A 72 -6.07 13.68 1.54
C GLY A 72 -6.10 12.34 0.82
N ILE A 73 -5.06 11.56 0.98
CA ILE A 73 -4.90 10.24 0.35
C ILE A 73 -4.54 9.24 1.43
N GLY A 74 -5.41 8.27 1.68
CA GLY A 74 -5.16 7.13 2.55
C GLY A 74 -4.76 5.91 1.73
N THR A 75 -3.60 5.34 2.04
CA THR A 75 -3.18 4.04 1.52
C THR A 75 -3.37 2.96 2.59
N ASP A 76 -3.10 1.72 2.24
CA ASP A 76 -3.06 0.61 3.21
C ASP A 76 -1.84 0.66 4.15
N LYS A 77 -0.89 1.58 3.90
CA LYS A 77 0.34 1.72 4.69
C LYS A 77 0.54 3.13 5.28
N LYS A 78 0.11 4.17 4.57
CA LYS A 78 0.46 5.56 4.90
C LYS A 78 -0.67 6.55 4.64
N LEU A 79 -0.56 7.73 5.26
CA LEU A 79 -1.43 8.89 5.03
C LEU A 79 -0.63 10.01 4.36
N TYR A 80 -1.22 10.60 3.32
CA TYR A 80 -0.61 11.70 2.57
C TYR A 80 -1.57 12.86 2.42
N ILE A 81 -1.02 14.05 2.33
CA ILE A 81 -1.72 15.25 1.84
C ILE A 81 -1.01 15.75 0.58
N TYR A 82 -1.79 15.94 -0.47
CA TYR A 82 -1.35 16.65 -1.66
C TYR A 82 -1.88 18.08 -1.61
N THR A 83 -1.00 19.04 -1.78
CA THR A 83 -1.33 20.47 -1.91
C THR A 83 -0.28 21.17 -2.75
N GLU A 84 -0.69 22.15 -3.56
CA GLU A 84 0.20 23.02 -4.37
C GLU A 84 1.28 22.29 -5.18
N GLY A 85 0.98 21.09 -5.66
CA GLY A 85 1.92 20.29 -6.46
C GLY A 85 2.86 19.39 -5.65
N ALA A 86 2.82 19.44 -4.32
CA ALA A 86 3.65 18.64 -3.41
C ALA A 86 2.83 17.59 -2.67
N ILE A 87 3.49 16.47 -2.33
CA ILE A 87 2.96 15.45 -1.43
C ILE A 87 3.70 15.51 -0.12
N HIS A 88 2.94 15.50 0.96
CA HIS A 88 3.43 15.44 2.32
C HIS A 88 2.98 14.15 2.96
N ASP A 89 3.92 13.38 3.51
CA ASP A 89 3.63 12.24 4.37
C ASP A 89 3.22 12.78 5.74
N ILE A 90 2.02 12.46 6.15
CA ILE A 90 1.44 12.86 7.45
C ILE A 90 1.15 11.66 8.33
N THR A 91 1.74 10.51 8.02
CA THR A 91 1.58 9.30 8.83
C THR A 91 2.06 9.58 10.26
N PRO A 92 1.24 9.35 11.29
CA PRO A 92 1.61 9.66 12.66
C PRO A 92 2.85 8.91 13.13
N ILE A 93 3.70 9.58 13.88
CA ILE A 93 4.87 8.97 14.53
C ILE A 93 4.43 8.48 15.91
N ARG A 94 4.70 7.21 16.21
CA ARG A 94 4.35 6.56 17.47
C ARG A 94 5.31 6.93 18.59
N ALA A 95 6.61 6.81 18.31
CA ALA A 95 7.67 7.08 19.27
C ALA A 95 8.92 7.55 18.54
N THR A 96 9.76 8.32 19.25
CA THR A 96 11.09 8.72 18.79
C THR A 96 12.10 8.26 19.82
N GLU A 97 13.04 7.41 19.40
CA GLU A 97 14.19 7.00 20.19
C GLU A 97 15.37 7.91 19.89
N SER A 98 15.92 8.53 20.92
CA SER A 98 16.97 9.55 20.76
C SER A 98 18.38 9.06 21.04
N SER A 99 18.60 7.78 21.37
CA SER A 99 19.88 7.31 21.93
C SER A 99 20.26 5.91 21.50
N LEU A 100 20.02 5.54 20.25
CA LEU A 100 20.53 4.28 19.72
C LEU A 100 22.04 4.38 19.51
N THR A 101 22.80 3.45 20.04
CA THR A 101 24.26 3.41 19.91
C THR A 101 24.68 2.20 19.10
N ASN A 102 25.28 2.43 17.92
CA ASN A 102 25.70 1.40 17.00
C ASN A 102 24.64 0.32 16.74
N PRO A 103 23.38 0.70 16.38
CA PRO A 103 22.27 -0.23 16.32
C PRO A 103 22.30 -1.14 15.10
N PHE A 104 23.08 -0.85 14.07
CA PHE A 104 23.04 -1.54 12.78
C PHE A 104 24.08 -2.63 12.67
N VAL A 105 23.67 -3.78 12.16
CA VAL A 105 24.55 -4.88 11.77
C VAL A 105 24.32 -5.22 10.32
N THR A 106 25.38 -5.12 9.51
CA THR A 106 25.36 -5.46 8.09
C THR A 106 26.09 -6.77 7.84
N THR A 107 25.74 -7.44 6.75
CA THR A 107 26.42 -8.63 6.24
C THR A 107 26.93 -8.30 4.82
N ASP A 108 28.17 -8.64 4.54
CA ASP A 108 28.77 -8.40 3.23
C ASP A 108 27.91 -9.01 2.09
N GLY A 109 27.68 -8.23 1.04
CA GLY A 109 26.88 -8.61 -0.10
C GLY A 109 25.37 -8.65 0.13
N SER A 110 24.87 -8.33 1.35
CA SER A 110 23.46 -8.34 1.70
C SER A 110 22.87 -6.93 1.80
N ALA A 111 21.65 -6.77 1.31
CA ALA A 111 20.87 -5.54 1.52
C ALA A 111 20.11 -5.55 2.86
N VAL A 112 20.04 -6.69 3.55
CA VAL A 112 19.34 -6.81 4.81
C VAL A 112 20.22 -6.30 5.94
N VAL A 113 19.70 -5.36 6.71
CA VAL A 113 20.36 -4.78 7.89
C VAL A 113 19.58 -5.17 9.12
N THR A 114 20.26 -5.73 10.09
CA THR A 114 19.69 -6.03 11.40
C THR A 114 19.82 -4.80 12.30
N VAL A 115 18.73 -4.43 12.96
CA VAL A 115 18.64 -3.26 13.83
C VAL A 115 18.37 -3.74 15.25
N THR A 116 19.16 -3.24 16.19
CA THR A 116 18.99 -3.50 17.62
C THR A 116 18.46 -2.24 18.30
N ASP A 117 17.24 -2.33 18.83
CA ASP A 117 16.56 -1.26 19.55
C ASP A 117 15.66 -1.87 20.62
N SER A 118 16.01 -1.68 21.88
CA SER A 118 15.32 -2.32 23.00
C SER A 118 13.94 -1.71 23.22
N GLY A 119 12.89 -2.54 23.13
CA GLY A 119 11.53 -2.10 23.38
C GLY A 119 10.93 -1.26 22.24
N HIS A 120 11.41 -1.43 21.02
CA HIS A 120 10.97 -0.67 19.84
C HIS A 120 9.45 -0.73 19.58
N GLY A 121 8.77 -1.80 20.02
CA GLY A 121 7.34 -2.00 19.84
C GLY A 121 6.87 -1.95 18.37
N ALA A 122 7.78 -1.94 17.41
CA ALA A 122 7.45 -1.98 15.99
C ALA A 122 6.87 -3.34 15.60
N LYS A 123 6.07 -3.33 14.54
CA LYS A 123 5.53 -4.54 13.91
C LYS A 123 6.10 -4.69 12.50
N ALA A 124 6.08 -5.89 11.95
CA ALA A 124 6.41 -6.08 10.54
C ALA A 124 5.42 -5.28 9.67
N GLY A 125 5.97 -4.52 8.70
CA GLY A 125 5.21 -3.58 7.89
C GLY A 125 5.12 -2.15 8.43
N ASP A 126 5.56 -1.89 9.66
CA ASP A 126 5.74 -0.52 10.15
C ASP A 126 6.91 0.16 9.42
N PHE A 127 6.91 1.49 9.45
CA PHE A 127 8.01 2.28 8.90
C PHE A 127 8.81 2.92 10.03
N VAL A 128 10.12 2.93 9.86
CA VAL A 128 11.06 3.59 10.78
C VAL A 128 11.97 4.52 9.98
N THR A 129 12.13 5.74 10.47
CA THR A 129 13.06 6.71 9.91
C THR A 129 14.25 6.86 10.84
N PHE A 130 15.44 6.63 10.33
CA PHE A 130 16.67 6.87 11.06
C PHE A 130 17.27 8.21 10.69
N THR A 131 17.80 8.91 11.68
CA THR A 131 18.53 10.18 11.52
C THR A 131 19.80 10.17 12.35
N ALA A 132 20.79 11.00 11.95
CA ALA A 132 22.09 11.13 12.57
C ALA A 132 22.93 9.84 12.59
N ALA A 133 22.58 8.85 11.79
CA ALA A 133 23.34 7.62 11.68
C ALA A 133 24.66 7.83 10.89
N SER A 134 25.75 7.24 11.37
CA SER A 134 26.97 7.12 10.59
C SER A 134 26.86 5.95 9.62
N THR A 135 27.55 6.02 8.49
CA THR A 135 27.60 4.95 7.50
C THR A 135 28.11 3.64 8.12
N VAL A 136 27.46 2.53 7.81
CA VAL A 136 27.81 1.19 8.30
C VAL A 136 27.85 0.20 7.15
N GLY A 137 28.94 -0.56 7.00
CA GLY A 137 29.12 -1.49 5.89
C GLY A 137 28.98 -0.87 4.49
N GLY A 138 29.27 0.43 4.35
CA GLY A 138 29.08 1.20 3.12
C GLY A 138 27.66 1.69 2.88
N LEU A 139 26.70 1.43 3.81
CA LEU A 139 25.31 1.85 3.71
C LEU A 139 25.02 3.12 4.52
N ASP A 140 24.33 4.07 3.94
CA ASP A 140 23.78 5.23 4.64
C ASP A 140 22.38 4.89 5.17
N MET A 141 22.23 4.85 6.47
CA MET A 141 20.99 4.51 7.14
C MET A 141 20.08 5.73 7.43
N ASN A 142 20.48 6.96 7.01
CA ASN A 142 19.67 8.16 7.22
C ASN A 142 18.50 8.25 6.22
N ALA A 143 17.55 7.36 6.35
CA ALA A 143 16.37 7.26 5.49
C ALA A 143 15.22 6.56 6.21
N GLU A 144 14.10 6.48 5.53
CA GLU A 144 12.96 5.68 5.96
C GLU A 144 13.06 4.25 5.41
N PHE A 145 12.76 3.29 6.27
CA PHE A 145 12.77 1.85 5.94
C PHE A 145 11.50 1.17 6.44
N GLU A 146 11.04 0.18 5.70
CA GLU A 146 10.00 -0.74 6.16
C GLU A 146 10.64 -1.82 7.05
N VAL A 147 10.04 -2.10 8.21
CA VAL A 147 10.39 -3.23 9.06
C VAL A 147 9.93 -4.51 8.37
N THR A 148 10.87 -5.27 7.83
CA THR A 148 10.57 -6.46 7.03
C THR A 148 10.36 -7.71 7.86
N GLU A 149 11.04 -7.81 8.99
CA GLU A 149 10.99 -8.98 9.88
C GLU A 149 11.24 -8.58 11.33
N LEU A 150 10.47 -9.13 12.25
CA LEU A 150 10.74 -9.04 13.69
C LEU A 150 11.51 -10.28 14.13
N VAL A 151 12.69 -10.07 14.69
CA VAL A 151 13.51 -11.16 15.25
C VAL A 151 13.18 -11.35 16.74
N SER A 152 13.00 -10.25 17.46
CA SER A 152 12.65 -10.24 18.88
C SER A 152 12.02 -8.89 19.27
N ALA A 153 11.68 -8.73 20.55
CA ALA A 153 11.22 -7.44 21.08
C ALA A 153 12.28 -6.33 21.05
N SER A 154 13.52 -6.68 20.74
CA SER A 154 14.66 -5.75 20.73
C SER A 154 15.44 -5.77 19.41
N VAL A 155 15.03 -6.61 18.43
CA VAL A 155 15.77 -6.78 17.18
C VAL A 155 14.79 -6.97 16.02
N TYR A 156 14.99 -6.22 14.97
CA TYR A 156 14.25 -6.34 13.72
C TYR A 156 15.16 -6.18 12.50
N LYS A 157 14.64 -6.43 11.32
CA LYS A 157 15.37 -6.28 10.07
C LYS A 157 14.70 -5.25 9.17
N VAL A 158 15.52 -4.53 8.44
CA VAL A 158 15.12 -3.63 7.36
C VAL A 158 15.90 -3.98 6.10
N THR A 159 15.40 -3.58 4.94
CA THR A 159 16.09 -3.83 3.66
C THR A 159 16.50 -2.49 3.04
N HIS A 160 17.79 -2.33 2.81
CA HIS A 160 18.35 -1.18 2.11
C HIS A 160 18.22 -1.36 0.58
N SER A 161 18.29 -0.26 -0.17
CA SER A 161 18.22 -0.30 -1.65
C SER A 161 19.50 -0.83 -2.32
N SER A 162 20.61 -0.89 -1.57
CA SER A 162 21.93 -1.36 -2.03
C SER A 162 22.44 -2.45 -1.09
N ASN A 163 23.32 -3.30 -1.58
CA ASN A 163 24.00 -4.29 -0.77
C ASN A 163 25.14 -3.66 0.02
N ALA A 164 25.35 -4.16 1.25
CA ALA A 164 26.53 -3.79 2.06
C ALA A 164 27.82 -4.24 1.39
N SER A 165 28.83 -3.41 1.45
CA SER A 165 30.18 -3.70 0.94
C SER A 165 31.07 -4.41 1.96
N SER A 166 30.59 -4.57 3.19
CA SER A 166 31.28 -5.32 4.23
C SER A 166 30.32 -5.68 5.38
N GLY A 167 30.63 -6.73 6.12
CA GLY A 167 30.00 -7.01 7.41
C GLY A 167 30.56 -6.07 8.47
N ALA A 168 29.68 -5.32 9.12
CA ALA A 168 30.06 -4.36 10.16
C ALA A 168 28.94 -4.18 11.19
N THR A 169 29.32 -3.79 12.39
CA THR A 169 28.41 -3.26 13.41
C THR A 169 28.73 -1.79 13.64
N GLY A 170 27.71 -0.93 13.60
CA GLY A 170 27.97 0.51 13.69
C GLY A 170 26.70 1.35 13.58
N GLY A 171 26.88 2.59 13.08
CA GLY A 171 25.82 3.59 12.94
C GLY A 171 25.98 4.74 13.91
N GLY A 172 26.91 4.67 14.86
CA GLY A 172 27.16 5.73 15.83
C GLY A 172 25.94 5.98 16.73
N SER A 173 25.75 7.22 17.15
CA SER A 173 24.55 7.67 17.85
C SER A 173 23.51 8.06 16.82
N SER A 174 22.38 7.35 16.81
CA SER A 174 21.28 7.59 15.85
C SER A 174 19.94 7.70 16.56
N THR A 175 18.97 8.30 15.88
CA THR A 175 17.59 8.43 16.35
C THR A 175 16.68 7.62 15.43
N ALA A 176 15.76 6.88 16.00
CA ALA A 176 14.72 6.13 15.27
C ALA A 176 13.34 6.71 15.57
N ALA A 177 12.61 7.07 14.54
CA ALA A 177 11.22 7.51 14.61
C ALA A 177 10.32 6.48 13.94
N TYR A 178 9.42 5.88 14.73
CA TYR A 178 8.50 4.84 14.25
C TYR A 178 7.17 5.41 13.86
N GLN A 179 6.72 5.17 12.63
CA GLN A 179 5.39 5.52 12.18
C GLN A 179 4.37 4.50 12.68
N ILE A 180 3.19 4.99 13.02
CA ILE A 180 2.06 4.13 13.34
C ILE A 180 1.58 3.47 12.04
N SER A 181 1.52 2.14 12.01
CA SER A 181 0.85 1.44 10.93
C SER A 181 -0.63 1.83 10.92
N ILE A 182 -1.07 2.41 9.82
CA ILE A 182 -2.48 2.72 9.59
C ILE A 182 -3.17 1.65 8.76
N GLY A 183 -2.41 0.66 8.34
CA GLY A 183 -2.91 -0.50 7.61
C GLY A 183 -3.77 -1.38 8.51
N GLN A 184 -4.60 -2.16 7.87
CA GLN A 184 -5.39 -3.16 8.57
C GLN A 184 -4.45 -4.21 9.18
N GLU A 185 -4.50 -4.39 10.50
CA GLU A 185 -3.79 -5.52 11.12
C GLU A 185 -4.33 -6.82 10.54
N VAL A 186 -3.41 -7.66 10.09
CA VAL A 186 -3.73 -8.99 9.60
C VAL A 186 -4.39 -9.73 10.73
N ASN A 187 -5.60 -10.22 10.57
CA ASN A 187 -6.23 -11.32 11.32
C ASN A 187 -7.54 -11.12 12.04
N THR A 188 -8.19 -9.98 12.09
CA THR A 188 -9.28 -9.89 13.08
C THR A 188 -10.69 -9.87 12.51
N TYR A 189 -10.89 -9.91 11.21
CA TYR A 189 -12.20 -9.47 10.70
C TYR A 189 -12.99 -10.50 9.89
N GLY A 190 -12.77 -11.76 10.10
CA GLY A 190 -13.58 -12.79 9.45
C GLY A 190 -13.46 -12.82 7.93
N TYR A 191 -14.34 -13.59 7.31
CA TYR A 191 -14.34 -13.85 5.88
C TYR A 191 -15.47 -13.07 5.21
N GLY A 192 -15.22 -12.57 3.99
CA GLY A 192 -16.26 -11.89 3.23
C GLY A 192 -15.76 -10.98 2.12
N TRP A 193 -16.70 -10.39 1.39
CA TRP A 193 -16.42 -9.46 0.32
C TRP A 193 -15.71 -8.21 0.84
N GLY A 194 -14.49 -7.96 0.32
CA GLY A 194 -13.69 -6.78 0.68
C GLY A 194 -12.94 -6.86 2.01
N ILE A 195 -13.08 -7.96 2.76
CA ILE A 195 -12.40 -8.14 4.05
C ILE A 195 -11.26 -9.13 3.92
N ASP A 196 -11.46 -10.22 3.17
CA ASP A 196 -10.51 -11.32 3.02
C ASP A 196 -10.58 -11.93 1.62
N PRO A 197 -9.62 -12.77 1.22
CA PRO A 197 -9.74 -13.55 -0.02
C PRO A 197 -11.09 -14.27 -0.10
N PHE A 198 -11.66 -14.30 -1.30
CA PHE A 198 -13.00 -14.82 -1.54
C PHE A 198 -13.24 -16.25 -1.02
N ASN A 199 -12.19 -17.04 -0.96
CA ASN A 199 -12.23 -18.42 -0.45
C ASN A 199 -11.90 -18.54 1.04
N GLY A 200 -11.70 -17.44 1.75
CA GLY A 200 -11.31 -17.44 3.15
C GLY A 200 -9.92 -18.01 3.44
N LEU A 201 -9.12 -18.22 2.40
CA LEU A 201 -7.78 -18.79 2.52
C LEU A 201 -6.76 -17.68 2.76
N ARG A 202 -6.61 -17.23 3.99
CA ARG A 202 -5.43 -16.47 4.40
C ARG A 202 -4.34 -17.41 4.84
N ASP A 203 -3.13 -17.09 4.38
CA ASP A 203 -1.93 -17.86 4.69
C ASP A 203 -1.46 -17.65 6.14
N THR A 204 -1.95 -16.62 6.83
CA THR A 204 -1.56 -16.28 8.19
C THR A 204 -2.74 -16.36 9.14
N GLY A 205 -2.66 -17.26 10.09
CA GLY A 205 -3.67 -17.46 11.14
C GLY A 205 -4.74 -18.52 10.82
N ARG A 206 -4.58 -19.23 9.71
CA ARG A 206 -5.38 -20.42 9.46
C ARG A 206 -4.81 -21.56 10.27
N VAL A 207 -5.61 -22.11 11.15
CA VAL A 207 -5.34 -23.43 11.70
C VAL A 207 -5.57 -24.41 10.55
N THR A 208 -4.50 -24.99 10.04
CA THR A 208 -4.58 -26.12 9.11
C THR A 208 -4.63 -27.36 9.97
N ASP A 209 -5.81 -27.86 10.20
CA ASP A 209 -5.97 -29.19 10.73
C ASP A 209 -5.71 -30.24 9.66
N GLN A 210 -5.05 -31.28 10.04
CA GLN A 210 -4.84 -32.45 9.19
C GLN A 210 -5.77 -33.57 9.66
N LEU A 211 -6.27 -34.33 8.71
CA LEU A 211 -6.99 -35.54 9.03
C LEU A 211 -5.98 -36.54 9.64
N ASN A 212 -6.31 -37.11 10.79
CA ASN A 212 -5.49 -38.13 11.44
C ASN A 212 -5.36 -39.39 10.61
N GLU A 213 -6.31 -39.63 9.71
CA GLU A 213 -6.32 -40.78 8.83
C GLU A 213 -6.99 -40.48 7.48
N ALA A 214 -6.76 -41.34 6.50
CA ALA A 214 -7.42 -41.22 5.21
C ALA A 214 -8.89 -41.61 5.33
N LEU A 215 -9.79 -40.72 4.87
CA LEU A 215 -11.23 -41.01 4.82
C LEU A 215 -11.50 -42.23 3.93
N ASP A 216 -12.19 -43.21 4.44
CA ASP A 216 -12.68 -44.34 3.71
C ASP A 216 -14.22 -44.42 3.69
N ALA A 217 -14.78 -45.37 2.96
CA ALA A 217 -16.23 -45.48 2.77
C ALA A 217 -16.98 -45.99 4.02
N THR A 218 -16.28 -46.30 5.13
CA THR A 218 -16.87 -46.88 6.35
C THR A 218 -16.92 -45.86 7.51
N GLU A 219 -16.27 -44.72 7.35
CA GLU A 219 -16.24 -43.69 8.41
C GLU A 219 -17.53 -42.93 8.53
N THR A 220 -17.97 -42.71 9.75
CA THR A 220 -19.17 -41.95 10.10
C THR A 220 -18.83 -40.59 10.75
N GLY A 221 -17.55 -40.29 10.94
CA GLY A 221 -17.03 -39.04 11.52
C GLY A 221 -15.68 -38.69 10.93
N VAL A 222 -15.25 -37.46 11.11
CA VAL A 222 -13.92 -36.95 10.73
C VAL A 222 -13.19 -36.57 11.99
N ASP A 223 -12.06 -37.22 12.25
CA ASP A 223 -11.14 -36.82 13.31
C ASP A 223 -10.11 -35.85 12.77
N VAL A 224 -9.93 -34.74 13.47
CA VAL A 224 -8.95 -33.69 13.18
C VAL A 224 -8.02 -33.51 14.37
N ASP A 225 -6.80 -33.13 14.11
CA ASP A 225 -5.84 -32.81 15.17
C ASP A 225 -6.27 -31.52 15.91
N ASP A 226 -6.16 -31.50 17.22
CA ASP A 226 -6.44 -30.34 18.09
C ASP A 226 -5.30 -29.30 18.04
#